data_41c3a75085788b0d15850c2c0cbcd901
#
_entry.id   41c3a75085788b0d15850c2c0cbcd901
#
_cell.length_a   1.000
_cell.length_b   1.000
_cell.length_c   1.000
_cell.angle_alpha   90.00
_cell.angle_beta   90.00
_cell.angle_gamma   90.00
#
_symmetry.space_group_name_H-M   'P 1'
#
loop_
_entity.id
_entity.type
_entity.pdbx_description
1 polymer ?
#
loop_
_entity_poly.entity_id
_entity_poly.type
_entity_poly.pdbx_seq_one_letter_code
_entity_poly.pdbx_strand_id
1 'polypeptide(L)'
;MPEWTTGLISQLNEMDDRAGRLVDGISVEQLNWQPAAGAWSVGQCLDHLCATNNVYLPPMAAALEGKAKGAVEEIRPGWFGRLFLKKVIEPSAESIRAKAPKKIVPASRVDGTVMERFLAGNQKLRKLIERASEYDVNRIRFRNPFIAVIRFTVGTGFAIVTRHEYRHLLQAERVKASGGFPR
;
A
#
# COMPACT_ATOMS: atom_id res chain seq x y z
N MET A 1 8.53 -6.97 20.76
CA MET A 1 8.50 -6.27 19.45
C MET A 1 8.21 -4.81 19.70
N PRO A 2 8.84 -3.86 18.98
CA PRO A 2 8.54 -2.43 19.08
C PRO A 2 7.06 -2.13 18.82
N GLU A 3 6.51 -1.08 19.43
CA GLU A 3 5.10 -0.71 19.31
C GLU A 3 4.67 -0.43 17.85
N TRP A 4 5.55 0.21 17.06
CA TRP A 4 5.25 0.46 15.63
C TRP A 4 5.02 -0.82 14.82
N THR A 5 5.68 -1.92 15.17
CA THR A 5 5.53 -3.22 14.49
C THR A 5 4.13 -3.79 14.70
N THR A 6 3.69 -3.85 15.96
CA THR A 6 2.35 -4.36 16.31
C THR A 6 1.26 -3.45 15.76
N GLY A 7 1.47 -2.13 15.79
CA GLY A 7 0.56 -1.15 15.20
C GLY A 7 0.37 -1.33 13.69
N LEU A 8 1.46 -1.50 12.93
CA LEU A 8 1.38 -1.72 11.48
C LEU A 8 0.74 -3.08 11.14
N ILE A 9 1.04 -4.13 11.89
CA ILE A 9 0.42 -5.46 11.68
C ILE A 9 -1.09 -5.39 11.94
N SER A 10 -1.52 -4.70 13.00
CA SER A 10 -2.94 -4.48 13.29
C SER A 10 -3.64 -3.70 12.18
N GLN A 11 -3.02 -2.64 11.66
CA GLN A 11 -3.55 -1.89 10.51
C GLN A 11 -3.70 -2.78 9.27
N LEU A 12 -2.71 -3.65 8.97
CA LEU A 12 -2.79 -4.57 7.84
C LEU A 12 -3.91 -5.60 8.01
N ASN A 13 -4.16 -6.09 9.23
CA ASN A 13 -5.28 -7.00 9.49
C ASN A 13 -6.63 -6.30 9.25
N GLU A 14 -6.77 -5.06 9.71
CA GLU A 14 -7.98 -4.27 9.42
C GLU A 14 -8.17 -4.05 7.91
N MET A 15 -7.09 -3.77 7.17
CA MET A 15 -7.15 -3.58 5.72
C MET A 15 -7.51 -4.87 4.98
N ASP A 16 -7.02 -6.04 5.41
CA ASP A 16 -7.42 -7.33 4.87
C ASP A 16 -8.92 -7.58 5.08
N ASP A 17 -9.43 -7.32 6.28
CA ASP A 17 -10.85 -7.47 6.60
C ASP A 17 -11.73 -6.51 5.77
N ARG A 18 -11.28 -5.27 5.57
CA ARG A 18 -11.97 -4.29 4.72
C ARG A 18 -12.00 -4.74 3.25
N ALA A 19 -10.85 -5.18 2.74
CA ALA A 19 -10.77 -5.70 1.37
C ALA A 19 -11.66 -6.95 1.20
N GLY A 20 -11.69 -7.85 2.17
CA GLY A 20 -12.60 -9.02 2.18
C GLY A 20 -14.06 -8.59 2.04
N ARG A 21 -14.52 -7.65 2.87
CA ARG A 21 -15.90 -7.11 2.78
C ARG A 21 -16.21 -6.41 1.46
N LEU A 22 -15.21 -5.83 0.81
CA LEU A 22 -15.39 -5.20 -0.51
C LEU A 22 -15.72 -6.21 -1.61
N VAL A 23 -15.04 -7.37 -1.59
CA VAL A 23 -15.19 -8.39 -2.64
C VAL A 23 -16.17 -9.49 -2.29
N ASP A 24 -16.66 -9.53 -1.06
CA ASP A 24 -17.62 -10.54 -0.63
C ASP A 24 -18.93 -10.44 -1.43
N GLY A 25 -19.31 -11.57 -2.03
CA GLY A 25 -20.56 -11.72 -2.78
C GLY A 25 -20.65 -10.94 -4.09
N ILE A 26 -19.58 -10.28 -4.58
CA ILE A 26 -19.62 -9.58 -5.88
C ILE A 26 -19.09 -10.46 -7.02
N SER A 27 -19.72 -10.31 -8.20
CA SER A 27 -19.28 -10.99 -9.43
C SER A 27 -18.01 -10.35 -10.00
N VAL A 28 -17.36 -11.05 -10.95
CA VAL A 28 -16.20 -10.51 -11.68
C VAL A 28 -16.57 -9.25 -12.49
N GLU A 29 -17.81 -9.17 -12.98
CA GLU A 29 -18.34 -7.99 -13.66
C GLU A 29 -18.47 -6.80 -12.71
N GLN A 30 -19.02 -7.02 -11.54
CA GLN A 30 -19.12 -6.00 -10.47
C GLN A 30 -17.72 -5.57 -9.99
N LEU A 31 -16.78 -6.52 -9.84
CA LEU A 31 -15.39 -6.25 -9.48
C LEU A 31 -14.71 -5.30 -10.46
N ASN A 32 -15.08 -5.38 -11.75
CA ASN A 32 -14.52 -4.56 -12.83
C ASN A 32 -15.38 -3.35 -13.22
N TRP A 33 -16.52 -3.15 -12.57
CA TRP A 33 -17.38 -2.02 -12.88
C TRP A 33 -16.71 -0.69 -12.51
N GLN A 34 -16.74 0.26 -13.44
CA GLN A 34 -16.18 1.60 -13.27
C GLN A 34 -17.29 2.64 -13.16
N PRO A 35 -17.28 3.53 -12.16
CA PRO A 35 -18.33 4.55 -11.97
C PRO A 35 -18.34 5.61 -13.07
N ALA A 36 -17.23 5.80 -13.79
CA ALA A 36 -17.10 6.72 -14.92
C ALA A 36 -15.91 6.32 -15.79
N ALA A 37 -15.83 6.83 -17.02
CA ALA A 37 -14.69 6.64 -17.91
C ALA A 37 -13.39 7.12 -17.25
N GLY A 38 -12.40 6.23 -17.17
CA GLY A 38 -11.09 6.51 -16.57
C GLY A 38 -11.05 6.45 -15.02
N ALA A 39 -12.19 6.21 -14.36
CA ALA A 39 -12.20 5.90 -12.95
C ALA A 39 -11.83 4.43 -12.72
N TRP A 40 -11.23 4.12 -11.58
CA TRP A 40 -10.90 2.75 -11.25
C TRP A 40 -12.09 2.00 -10.63
N SER A 41 -12.18 0.71 -10.97
CA SER A 41 -13.08 -0.24 -10.32
C SER A 41 -12.54 -0.69 -8.97
N VAL A 42 -13.34 -1.44 -8.20
CA VAL A 42 -12.90 -2.12 -6.97
C VAL A 42 -11.69 -3.02 -7.25
N GLY A 43 -11.77 -3.86 -8.28
CA GLY A 43 -10.68 -4.75 -8.68
C GLY A 43 -9.41 -4.01 -9.06
N GLN A 44 -9.53 -2.91 -9.79
CA GLN A 44 -8.38 -2.09 -10.18
C GLN A 44 -7.71 -1.41 -8.98
N CYS A 45 -8.46 -1.01 -7.96
CA CYS A 45 -7.87 -0.51 -6.71
C CYS A 45 -7.02 -1.59 -6.03
N LEU A 46 -7.53 -2.82 -5.91
CA LEU A 46 -6.79 -3.93 -5.31
C LEU A 46 -5.58 -4.36 -6.14
N ASP A 47 -5.72 -4.44 -7.47
CA ASP A 47 -4.62 -4.80 -8.37
C ASP A 47 -3.47 -3.78 -8.32
N HIS A 48 -3.82 -2.49 -8.26
CA HIS A 48 -2.86 -1.42 -8.02
C HIS A 48 -2.09 -1.57 -6.71
N LEU A 49 -2.75 -1.98 -5.63
CA LEU A 49 -2.11 -2.26 -4.34
C LEU A 49 -1.17 -3.46 -4.42
N CYS A 50 -1.58 -4.54 -5.10
CA CYS A 50 -0.71 -5.69 -5.39
C CYS A 50 0.57 -5.25 -6.14
N ALA A 51 0.40 -4.45 -7.19
CA ALA A 51 1.53 -3.92 -7.97
C ALA A 51 2.42 -3.01 -7.13
N THR A 52 1.86 -2.20 -6.24
CA THR A 52 2.60 -1.33 -5.32
C THR A 52 3.47 -2.15 -4.36
N ASN A 53 2.91 -3.18 -3.72
CA ASN A 53 3.67 -4.09 -2.86
C ASN A 53 4.83 -4.75 -3.62
N ASN A 54 4.57 -5.23 -4.85
CA ASN A 54 5.59 -5.87 -5.68
C ASN A 54 6.77 -4.96 -6.03
N VAL A 55 6.60 -3.63 -6.11
CA VAL A 55 7.70 -2.70 -6.42
C VAL A 55 8.38 -2.14 -5.17
N TYR A 56 7.68 -2.03 -4.04
CA TYR A 56 8.24 -1.47 -2.81
C TYR A 56 8.96 -2.49 -1.92
N LEU A 57 8.39 -3.69 -1.75
CA LEU A 57 8.91 -4.66 -0.79
C LEU A 57 10.32 -5.17 -1.12
N PRO A 58 10.68 -5.51 -2.39
CA PRO A 58 12.02 -6.01 -2.68
C PRO A 58 13.15 -5.04 -2.33
N PRO A 59 13.15 -3.74 -2.75
CA PRO A 59 14.21 -2.82 -2.39
C PRO A 59 14.24 -2.49 -0.88
N MET A 60 13.10 -2.55 -0.18
CA MET A 60 13.07 -2.40 1.28
C MET A 60 13.71 -3.60 1.98
N ALA A 61 13.42 -4.82 1.53
CA ALA A 61 14.00 -6.05 2.07
C ALA A 61 15.51 -6.11 1.84
N ALA A 62 15.96 -5.80 0.62
CA ALA A 62 17.38 -5.75 0.26
C ALA A 62 18.16 -4.69 1.07
N ALA A 63 17.51 -3.57 1.43
CA ALA A 63 18.14 -2.53 2.23
C ALA A 63 18.51 -2.97 3.65
N LEU A 64 17.87 -4.01 4.19
CA LEU A 64 18.18 -4.57 5.51
C LEU A 64 19.36 -5.56 5.49
N GLU A 65 19.75 -6.06 4.32
CA GLU A 65 20.81 -7.06 4.21
C GLU A 65 22.16 -6.49 4.63
N GLY A 66 22.90 -7.26 5.45
CA GLY A 66 24.20 -6.87 5.95
C GLY A 66 24.21 -5.66 6.90
N LYS A 67 23.06 -5.22 7.38
CA LYS A 67 22.97 -4.12 8.34
C LYS A 67 23.10 -4.62 9.77
N ALA A 68 23.73 -3.80 10.62
CA ALA A 68 23.77 -4.04 12.05
C ALA A 68 22.35 -3.94 12.64
N LYS A 69 22.05 -4.82 13.60
CA LYS A 69 20.82 -4.76 14.38
C LYS A 69 20.82 -3.55 15.30
N GLY A 70 19.67 -2.99 15.58
CA GLY A 70 19.50 -1.80 16.41
C GLY A 70 18.03 -1.36 16.33
N ALA A 71 17.19 -2.04 17.12
CA ALA A 71 15.75 -1.76 17.15
C ALA A 71 15.46 -0.31 17.55
N VAL A 72 14.37 0.23 17.01
CA VAL A 72 13.82 1.54 17.39
C VAL A 72 12.38 1.38 17.85
N GLU A 73 11.95 2.18 18.80
CA GLU A 73 10.59 2.08 19.38
C GLU A 73 9.51 2.67 18.48
N GLU A 74 9.86 3.64 17.62
CA GLU A 74 8.91 4.30 16.74
C GLU A 74 9.49 4.62 15.35
N ILE A 75 8.61 4.68 14.34
CA ILE A 75 8.95 5.16 13.02
C ILE A 75 8.91 6.70 13.02
N ARG A 76 10.03 7.31 12.64
CA ARG A 76 10.18 8.77 12.51
C ARG A 76 10.53 9.15 11.06
N PRO A 77 9.54 9.36 10.18
CA PRO A 77 9.82 9.85 8.83
C PRO A 77 10.54 11.20 8.89
N GLY A 78 11.65 11.32 8.14
CA GLY A 78 12.35 12.59 8.00
C GLY A 78 11.44 13.67 7.37
N TRP A 79 11.89 14.94 7.38
CA TRP A 79 11.11 16.07 6.85
C TRP A 79 10.54 15.80 5.44
N PHE A 80 11.39 15.36 4.52
CA PHE A 80 10.96 15.03 3.15
C PHE A 80 9.95 13.87 3.12
N GLY A 81 10.16 12.83 3.93
CA GLY A 81 9.22 11.71 4.06
C GLY A 81 7.84 12.16 4.55
N ARG A 82 7.79 13.04 5.57
CA ARG A 82 6.54 13.62 6.07
C ARG A 82 5.81 14.44 5.01
N LEU A 83 6.56 15.28 4.27
CA LEU A 83 5.98 16.06 3.18
C LEU A 83 5.40 15.17 2.08
N PHE A 84 6.13 14.12 1.70
CA PHE A 84 5.68 13.15 0.69
C PHE A 84 4.42 12.41 1.15
N LEU A 85 4.39 11.91 2.38
CA LEU A 85 3.22 11.25 2.96
C LEU A 85 2.00 12.19 2.90
N LYS A 86 2.12 13.41 3.42
CA LYS A 86 1.03 14.39 3.47
C LYS A 86 0.52 14.81 2.08
N LYS A 87 1.42 15.08 1.12
CA LYS A 87 1.04 15.67 -0.18
C LYS A 87 0.72 14.63 -1.26
N VAL A 88 1.28 13.42 -1.18
CA VAL A 88 1.17 12.41 -2.25
C VAL A 88 0.36 11.19 -1.81
N ILE A 89 0.51 10.75 -0.56
CA ILE A 89 -0.04 9.47 -0.11
C ILE A 89 -1.38 9.64 0.61
N GLU A 90 -1.48 10.56 1.56
CA GLU A 90 -2.69 10.71 2.38
C GLU A 90 -3.87 11.25 1.56
N PRO A 91 -5.10 10.72 1.77
CA PRO A 91 -6.29 11.25 1.14
C PRO A 91 -6.69 12.58 1.81
N SER A 92 -6.30 13.69 1.23
CA SER A 92 -6.66 15.03 1.71
C SER A 92 -7.05 15.93 0.54
N ALA A 93 -7.75 17.03 0.81
CA ALA A 93 -8.06 18.06 -0.18
C ALA A 93 -6.79 18.68 -0.78
N GLU A 94 -5.68 18.66 -0.02
CA GLU A 94 -4.37 19.18 -0.43
C GLU A 94 -3.49 18.14 -1.16
N SER A 95 -3.94 16.89 -1.29
CA SER A 95 -3.16 15.85 -1.95
C SER A 95 -3.11 16.06 -3.46
N ILE A 96 -1.93 15.85 -4.02
CA ILE A 96 -1.72 15.97 -5.47
C ILE A 96 -2.46 14.81 -6.16
N ARG A 97 -3.35 15.13 -7.09
CA ARG A 97 -3.97 14.13 -7.98
C ARG A 97 -2.97 13.78 -9.08
N ALA A 98 -2.05 12.87 -8.79
CA ALA A 98 -1.09 12.37 -9.76
C ALA A 98 -1.61 11.11 -10.46
N LYS A 99 -1.27 10.96 -11.75
CA LYS A 99 -1.47 9.68 -12.43
C LYS A 99 -0.55 8.62 -11.82
N ALA A 100 -1.04 7.40 -11.69
CA ALA A 100 -0.22 6.29 -11.21
C ALA A 100 1.00 6.09 -12.12
N PRO A 101 2.20 5.90 -11.55
CA PRO A 101 3.37 5.52 -12.35
C PRO A 101 3.11 4.25 -13.14
N LYS A 102 3.65 4.15 -14.37
CA LYS A 102 3.39 3.03 -15.31
C LYS A 102 3.56 1.64 -14.68
N LYS A 103 4.52 1.48 -13.76
CA LYS A 103 4.81 0.18 -13.10
C LYS A 103 3.70 -0.33 -12.16
N ILE A 104 2.77 0.54 -11.76
CA ILE A 104 1.70 0.22 -10.82
C ILE A 104 0.31 0.60 -11.38
N VAL A 105 0.22 0.87 -12.68
CA VAL A 105 -1.10 1.01 -13.34
C VAL A 105 -1.78 -0.35 -13.32
N PRO A 106 -3.02 -0.44 -12.82
CA PRO A 106 -3.74 -1.71 -12.76
C PRO A 106 -4.09 -2.22 -14.16
N ALA A 107 -4.33 -3.52 -14.27
CA ALA A 107 -4.84 -4.14 -15.49
C ALA A 107 -6.19 -3.50 -15.90
N SER A 108 -6.48 -3.45 -17.20
CA SER A 108 -7.76 -2.93 -17.70
C SER A 108 -8.95 -3.78 -17.26
N ARG A 109 -8.75 -5.08 -17.10
CA ARG A 109 -9.69 -6.05 -16.50
C ARG A 109 -8.93 -6.90 -15.49
N VAL A 110 -9.50 -7.05 -14.31
CA VAL A 110 -8.93 -7.78 -13.18
C VAL A 110 -9.69 -9.09 -13.00
N ASP A 111 -8.98 -10.18 -12.78
CA ASP A 111 -9.57 -11.50 -12.52
C ASP A 111 -9.98 -11.66 -11.05
N GLY A 112 -10.73 -12.71 -10.76
CA GLY A 112 -11.27 -13.01 -9.43
C GLY A 112 -10.19 -13.34 -8.38
N THR A 113 -8.94 -13.62 -8.78
CA THR A 113 -7.84 -13.97 -7.85
C THR A 113 -7.17 -12.74 -7.21
N VAL A 114 -7.63 -11.54 -7.54
CA VAL A 114 -7.03 -10.30 -7.04
C VAL A 114 -6.99 -10.22 -5.52
N MET A 115 -8.02 -10.73 -4.84
CA MET A 115 -8.07 -10.76 -3.37
C MET A 115 -6.98 -11.68 -2.80
N GLU A 116 -6.79 -12.87 -3.38
CA GLU A 116 -5.72 -13.79 -2.97
C GLU A 116 -4.34 -13.16 -3.14
N ARG A 117 -4.12 -12.47 -4.29
CA ARG A 117 -2.87 -11.75 -4.56
C ARG A 117 -2.64 -10.60 -3.57
N PHE A 118 -3.69 -9.88 -3.20
CA PHE A 118 -3.65 -8.81 -2.21
C PHE A 118 -3.24 -9.34 -0.84
N LEU A 119 -3.92 -10.39 -0.35
CA LEU A 119 -3.60 -11.04 0.94
C LEU A 119 -2.17 -11.61 0.96
N ALA A 120 -1.73 -12.23 -0.13
CA ALA A 120 -0.36 -12.73 -0.26
C ALA A 120 0.68 -11.59 -0.23
N GLY A 121 0.36 -10.44 -0.81
CA GLY A 121 1.17 -9.22 -0.74
C GLY A 121 1.30 -8.72 0.70
N ASN A 122 0.18 -8.63 1.42
CA ASN A 122 0.15 -8.21 2.81
C ASN A 122 0.86 -9.18 3.75
N GLN A 123 0.78 -10.47 3.48
CA GLN A 123 1.56 -11.46 4.22
C GLN A 123 3.08 -11.26 4.06
N LYS A 124 3.54 -10.95 2.83
CA LYS A 124 4.96 -10.59 2.60
C LYS A 124 5.35 -9.31 3.33
N LEU A 125 4.47 -8.33 3.33
CA LEU A 125 4.70 -7.06 4.05
C LEU A 125 4.79 -7.29 5.57
N ARG A 126 3.91 -8.11 6.18
CA ARG A 126 4.00 -8.48 7.60
C ARG A 126 5.33 -9.13 7.94
N LYS A 127 5.75 -10.12 7.17
CA LYS A 127 7.06 -10.78 7.36
C LYS A 127 8.23 -9.78 7.26
N LEU A 128 8.13 -8.81 6.36
CA LEU A 128 9.15 -7.77 6.24
C LEU A 128 9.14 -6.82 7.44
N ILE A 129 7.97 -6.43 7.94
CA ILE A 129 7.79 -5.61 9.14
C ILE A 129 8.38 -6.33 10.36
N GLU A 130 8.05 -7.60 10.56
CA GLU A 130 8.59 -8.44 11.64
C GLU A 130 10.12 -8.52 11.57
N ARG A 131 10.67 -8.83 10.40
CA ARG A 131 12.13 -8.85 10.19
C ARG A 131 12.77 -7.50 10.48
N ALA A 132 12.14 -6.40 10.04
CA ALA A 132 12.65 -5.05 10.19
C ALA A 132 12.60 -4.54 11.64
N SER A 133 11.84 -5.18 12.53
CA SER A 133 11.73 -4.79 13.94
C SER A 133 13.06 -4.86 14.70
N GLU A 134 14.02 -5.62 14.20
CA GLU A 134 15.35 -5.76 14.79
C GLU A 134 16.33 -4.65 14.35
N TYR A 135 15.95 -3.75 13.45
CA TYR A 135 16.83 -2.77 12.81
C TYR A 135 16.41 -1.32 13.07
N ASP A 136 17.35 -0.38 12.93
CA ASP A 136 17.05 1.05 12.90
C ASP A 136 16.43 1.44 11.55
N VAL A 137 15.12 1.23 11.43
CA VAL A 137 14.34 1.55 10.24
C VAL A 137 14.29 3.04 9.90
N ASN A 138 14.73 3.91 10.85
CA ASN A 138 14.79 5.36 10.64
C ASN A 138 16.11 5.80 9.95
N ARG A 139 17.14 4.93 9.92
CA ARG A 139 18.44 5.21 9.31
C ARG A 139 18.69 4.42 8.03
N ILE A 140 18.22 3.18 7.96
CA ILE A 140 18.39 2.32 6.77
C ILE A 140 17.54 2.87 5.64
N ARG A 141 18.17 3.11 4.48
CA ARG A 141 17.54 3.75 3.33
C ARG A 141 17.50 2.84 2.11
N PHE A 142 16.41 2.91 1.36
CA PHE A 142 16.24 2.29 0.05
C PHE A 142 15.96 3.33 -1.02
N ARG A 143 16.17 2.99 -2.29
CA ARG A 143 15.84 3.86 -3.44
C ARG A 143 14.35 3.79 -3.73
N ASN A 144 13.73 4.95 -3.96
CA ASN A 144 12.35 4.99 -4.42
C ASN A 144 12.22 4.22 -5.75
N PRO A 145 11.24 3.31 -5.90
CA PRO A 145 11.12 2.46 -7.10
C PRO A 145 10.72 3.22 -8.37
N PHE A 146 10.25 4.47 -8.23
CA PHE A 146 9.80 5.31 -9.34
C PHE A 146 10.77 6.43 -9.68
N ILE A 147 11.45 6.99 -8.67
CA ILE A 147 12.37 8.13 -8.81
C ILE A 147 13.70 7.76 -8.15
N ALA A 148 14.65 7.25 -8.93
CA ALA A 148 15.88 6.63 -8.43
C ALA A 148 16.79 7.56 -7.61
N VAL A 149 16.70 8.87 -7.81
CA VAL A 149 17.45 9.88 -7.03
C VAL A 149 16.89 10.08 -5.62
N ILE A 150 15.62 9.72 -5.40
CA ILE A 150 14.96 9.84 -4.10
C ILE A 150 15.26 8.58 -3.27
N ARG A 151 15.63 8.78 -2.01
CA ARG A 151 15.80 7.72 -1.02
C ARG A 151 14.90 7.97 0.17
N PHE A 152 14.16 6.95 0.56
CA PHE A 152 13.39 6.93 1.80
C PHE A 152 14.05 6.01 2.81
N THR A 153 13.80 6.23 4.09
CA THR A 153 14.09 5.25 5.13
C THR A 153 13.11 4.08 5.04
N VAL A 154 13.52 2.90 5.51
CA VAL A 154 12.64 1.71 5.53
C VAL A 154 11.37 1.99 6.33
N GLY A 155 11.48 2.70 7.47
CA GLY A 155 10.32 3.14 8.25
C GLY A 155 9.38 4.07 7.45
N THR A 156 9.92 5.02 6.68
CA THR A 156 9.11 5.84 5.77
C THR A 156 8.45 4.98 4.69
N GLY A 157 9.14 3.95 4.18
CA GLY A 157 8.59 3.00 3.21
C GLY A 157 7.37 2.26 3.75
N PHE A 158 7.42 1.76 4.98
CA PHE A 158 6.26 1.15 5.63
C PHE A 158 5.09 2.12 5.75
N ALA A 159 5.34 3.36 6.21
CA ALA A 159 4.29 4.37 6.29
C ALA A 159 3.70 4.74 4.91
N ILE A 160 4.51 4.74 3.84
CA ILE A 160 4.02 4.95 2.47
C ILE A 160 3.07 3.81 2.07
N VAL A 161 3.51 2.56 2.19
CA VAL A 161 2.74 1.40 1.71
C VAL A 161 1.43 1.26 2.46
N THR A 162 1.43 1.34 3.80
CA THR A 162 0.21 1.16 4.62
C THR A 162 -0.80 2.29 4.42
N ARG A 163 -0.37 3.57 4.38
CA ARG A 163 -1.28 4.70 4.14
C ARG A 163 -1.82 4.72 2.71
N HIS A 164 -1.01 4.32 1.74
CA HIS A 164 -1.41 4.17 0.35
C HIS A 164 -2.47 3.08 0.19
N GLU A 165 -2.32 1.97 0.89
CA GLU A 165 -3.29 0.89 0.92
C GLU A 165 -4.63 1.36 1.50
N TYR A 166 -4.59 2.01 2.66
CA TYR A 166 -5.79 2.62 3.27
C TYR A 166 -6.51 3.57 2.30
N ARG A 167 -5.77 4.44 1.62
CA ARG A 167 -6.33 5.38 0.63
C ARG A 167 -7.10 4.68 -0.48
N HIS A 168 -6.53 3.62 -1.06
CA HIS A 168 -7.15 2.93 -2.19
C HIS A 168 -8.29 1.99 -1.76
N LEU A 169 -8.28 1.47 -0.55
CA LEU A 169 -9.45 0.80 0.02
C LEU A 169 -10.61 1.76 0.22
N LEU A 170 -10.37 2.97 0.75
CA LEU A 170 -11.39 4.03 0.80
C LEU A 170 -11.92 4.41 -0.59
N GLN A 171 -11.07 4.39 -1.61
CA GLN A 171 -11.49 4.63 -2.99
C GLN A 171 -12.40 3.49 -3.48
N ALA A 172 -12.05 2.24 -3.26
CA ALA A 172 -12.83 1.06 -3.64
C ALA A 172 -14.19 1.02 -2.93
N GLU A 173 -14.23 1.38 -1.63
CA GLU A 173 -15.49 1.50 -0.87
C GLU A 173 -16.43 2.54 -1.49
N ARG A 174 -15.90 3.70 -1.89
CA ARG A 174 -16.71 4.72 -2.59
C ARG A 174 -17.22 4.24 -3.93
N VAL A 175 -16.45 3.44 -4.66
CA VAL A 175 -16.90 2.82 -5.92
C VAL A 175 -18.06 1.85 -5.65
N LYS A 176 -17.93 0.94 -4.67
CA LYS A 176 -18.99 -0.02 -4.31
C LYS A 176 -20.26 0.68 -3.78
N ALA A 177 -20.12 1.82 -3.09
CA ALA A 177 -21.21 2.60 -2.55
C ALA A 177 -21.86 3.57 -3.55
N SER A 178 -21.35 3.68 -4.77
CA SER A 178 -21.93 4.60 -5.76
C SER A 178 -23.30 4.14 -6.25
N GLY A 179 -24.22 5.08 -6.50
CA GLY A 179 -25.61 4.77 -6.89
C GLY A 179 -25.77 4.01 -8.20
N GLY A 180 -24.74 3.95 -9.05
CA GLY A 180 -24.71 3.19 -10.30
C GLY A 180 -24.03 1.82 -10.18
N PHE A 181 -23.58 1.41 -8.98
CA PHE A 181 -22.94 0.09 -8.80
C PHE A 181 -23.96 -1.03 -9.11
N PRO A 182 -23.64 -2.02 -9.99
CA PRO A 182 -24.57 -3.09 -10.34
C PRO A 182 -24.99 -3.90 -9.10
N ARG A 183 -26.28 -4.26 -9.03
CA ARG A 183 -26.83 -5.10 -7.95
C ARG A 183 -26.85 -6.56 -8.35
#